data_8c85f189b5617f8278386ba15a4575d1
#
_entry.id   8c85f189b5617f8278386ba15a4575d1
#
_cell.length_a   1.000
_cell.length_b   1.000
_cell.length_c   1.000
_cell.angle_alpha   90.00
_cell.angle_beta   90.00
_cell.angle_gamma   90.00
#
_symmetry.space_group_name_H-M   'P 1'
#
loop_
_entity.id
_entity.type
_entity.pdbx_description
1 polymer ?
#
loop_
_entity_poly.entity_id
_entity_poly.type
_entity_poly.pdbx_seq_one_letter_code
_entity_poly.pdbx_strand_id
1 'polypeptide(L)'
;MTVALNVSRSILGQPWRWRGGGADARAPGYLPDDLVTQLLIARGCPREAVDAHRNPTIRHFMPDPSLFRDMDSAAERLADAVQKGEHVRIFGDYDVDGATSAALLIRLLRDLGLSARPYIPDRLMEGYGPSGEALVRLAGEGASLIVTVDCGAQAFEALAMAKAVGVDVVVVDHHKCAAALPEAFALVNPNRLDEVEEAAAHGHLAAVGVAFLLGAALIRVLRRRGWFAQRAEPALMELLDIVALGTVADVAQLKGLNRAFVAQGLKIMAKRRNIGISALIDASRLSRAPLCHDLGFALGPRINAGGRVGKADLGVRLLTTEDPLEAASIAAELEQFNEERRAIEAAVQAEAEELLAAQGNRAVAVISGPGWHPGVIGIVAGRIKEKAGRPAIVVAIDDAGTGKGSGRSISGVDLGAAVLAAKDSGLLVAGGGHAMAAGLTVASDKLDALADFLDETLGAAVARARDDRALLIDAVLAPAGVNPDFVAAIEAGGPYGAGWPAPLVAAGPMRVIKADVVGNGHLRAVMAGDDGRSIKTIAFRQAESELGQAILGAPRDRRLWVAGRAKIDDWGSRPAAELHLEDAAWAD
;
A
#
# COMPACT_ATOMS: atom_id res chain seq x y z
N MET A 1 -4.82 -10.28 24.81
CA MET A 1 -4.74 -8.80 25.00
C MET A 1 -5.76 -8.41 26.07
N THR A 2 -5.38 -7.56 27.02
CA THR A 2 -6.26 -7.09 28.09
C THR A 2 -7.21 -5.99 27.60
N VAL A 3 -8.39 -5.89 28.21
CA VAL A 3 -9.38 -4.84 27.90
C VAL A 3 -8.82 -3.47 28.32
N ALA A 4 -8.92 -2.50 27.44
CA ALA A 4 -8.49 -1.13 27.72
C ALA A 4 -9.67 -0.34 28.31
N LEU A 5 -9.42 0.44 29.36
CA LEU A 5 -10.38 1.35 30.01
C LEU A 5 -11.70 0.68 30.43
N ASN A 6 -11.72 -0.62 30.67
CA ASN A 6 -12.91 -1.44 30.93
C ASN A 6 -13.98 -1.38 29.80
N VAL A 7 -13.62 -0.93 28.60
CA VAL A 7 -14.53 -0.88 27.46
C VAL A 7 -14.68 -2.28 26.86
N SER A 8 -15.64 -3.03 27.32
CA SER A 8 -16.01 -4.35 26.78
C SER A 8 -16.88 -4.22 25.52
N ARG A 9 -17.61 -3.10 25.38
CA ARG A 9 -18.44 -2.78 24.21
C ARG A 9 -18.50 -1.27 24.04
N SER A 10 -17.95 -0.80 22.92
CA SER A 10 -17.99 0.60 22.51
C SER A 10 -19.32 0.98 21.84
N ILE A 11 -19.47 2.23 21.40
CA ILE A 11 -20.64 2.68 20.61
C ILE A 11 -20.73 1.87 19.30
N LEU A 12 -19.60 1.56 18.65
CA LEU A 12 -19.56 0.73 17.46
C LEU A 12 -19.59 -0.79 17.75
N GLY A 13 -19.92 -1.19 18.99
CA GLY A 13 -20.17 -2.57 19.38
C GLY A 13 -18.94 -3.44 19.60
N GLN A 14 -17.72 -2.88 19.56
CA GLN A 14 -16.48 -3.63 19.70
C GLN A 14 -15.77 -3.37 21.03
N PRO A 15 -15.02 -4.35 21.60
CA PRO A 15 -14.20 -4.14 22.78
C PRO A 15 -12.96 -3.31 22.42
N TRP A 16 -12.48 -2.49 23.36
CA TRP A 16 -11.18 -1.87 23.28
C TRP A 16 -10.15 -2.73 23.97
N ARG A 17 -9.03 -3.00 23.31
CA ARG A 17 -7.93 -3.80 23.86
C ARG A 17 -6.62 -3.04 23.77
N TRP A 18 -5.75 -3.24 24.73
CA TRP A 18 -4.42 -2.68 24.67
C TRP A 18 -3.61 -3.33 23.54
N ARG A 19 -2.94 -2.50 22.74
CA ARG A 19 -1.91 -2.98 21.82
C ARG A 19 -0.63 -3.17 22.64
N GLY A 20 -0.15 -4.42 22.74
CA GLY A 20 0.96 -4.75 23.62
C GLY A 20 0.64 -4.46 25.09
N GLY A 21 1.52 -3.78 25.79
CA GLY A 21 1.29 -3.33 27.18
C GLY A 21 0.44 -2.06 27.30
N GLY A 22 0.25 -1.33 26.19
CA GLY A 22 -0.35 0.01 26.20
C GLY A 22 0.46 1.03 27.02
N ALA A 23 0.01 2.28 27.03
CA ALA A 23 0.58 3.32 27.89
C ALA A 23 -0.52 4.18 28.49
N ASP A 24 -0.54 4.32 29.83
CA ASP A 24 -1.41 5.26 30.54
C ASP A 24 -0.65 6.55 30.81
N ALA A 25 -0.85 7.54 29.96
CA ALA A 25 -0.19 8.85 30.01
C ALA A 25 -1.11 9.95 30.57
N ARG A 26 -2.09 9.59 31.42
CA ARG A 26 -2.98 10.57 32.06
C ARG A 26 -2.30 11.30 33.23
N ALA A 27 -1.29 10.68 33.83
CA ALA A 27 -0.57 11.27 34.94
C ALA A 27 0.26 12.50 34.51
N PRO A 28 0.36 13.55 35.34
CA PRO A 28 1.23 14.69 35.08
C PRO A 28 2.70 14.26 34.98
N GLY A 29 3.45 14.88 34.07
CA GLY A 29 4.89 14.64 33.90
C GLY A 29 5.30 13.69 32.80
N TYR A 30 4.36 13.14 32.04
CA TYR A 30 4.68 12.37 30.84
C TYR A 30 5.20 13.32 29.75
N LEU A 31 6.43 13.10 29.30
CA LEU A 31 7.00 13.80 28.16
C LEU A 31 6.55 13.09 26.86
N PRO A 32 6.18 13.83 25.79
CA PRO A 32 5.74 13.23 24.52
C PRO A 32 6.77 12.24 23.92
N ASP A 33 8.06 12.53 24.02
CA ASP A 33 9.13 11.66 23.53
C ASP A 33 9.25 10.35 24.32
N ASP A 34 9.09 10.38 25.64
CA ASP A 34 9.08 9.17 26.47
C ASP A 34 7.87 8.30 26.14
N LEU A 35 6.71 8.92 25.89
CA LEU A 35 5.50 8.23 25.48
C LEU A 35 5.71 7.54 24.12
N VAL A 36 6.27 8.21 23.12
CA VAL A 36 6.55 7.61 21.81
C VAL A 36 7.51 6.42 21.96
N THR A 37 8.55 6.54 22.76
CA THR A 37 9.48 5.44 23.06
C THR A 37 8.73 4.23 23.66
N GLN A 38 7.84 4.46 24.62
CA GLN A 38 7.03 3.40 25.22
C GLN A 38 6.06 2.77 24.22
N LEU A 39 5.44 3.58 23.36
CA LEU A 39 4.58 3.08 22.29
C LEU A 39 5.33 2.16 21.31
N LEU A 40 6.55 2.51 20.93
CA LEU A 40 7.40 1.68 20.08
C LEU A 40 7.71 0.34 20.75
N ILE A 41 8.09 0.35 22.02
CA ILE A 41 8.38 -0.87 22.79
C ILE A 41 7.10 -1.72 22.96
N ALA A 42 5.97 -1.10 23.30
CA ALA A 42 4.69 -1.80 23.44
C ALA A 42 4.22 -2.48 22.14
N ARG A 43 4.64 -1.95 20.99
CA ARG A 43 4.39 -2.53 19.66
C ARG A 43 5.40 -3.57 19.21
N GLY A 44 6.34 -3.95 20.09
CA GLY A 44 7.33 -4.99 19.83
C GLY A 44 8.66 -4.49 19.24
N CYS A 45 8.91 -3.16 19.24
CA CYS A 45 10.24 -2.65 18.93
C CYS A 45 11.17 -2.95 20.11
N PRO A 46 12.27 -3.69 19.93
CA PRO A 46 13.25 -3.89 21.00
C PRO A 46 13.80 -2.55 21.50
N ARG A 47 14.03 -2.43 22.80
CA ARG A 47 14.50 -1.17 23.41
C ARG A 47 15.77 -0.64 22.75
N GLU A 48 16.70 -1.54 22.44
CA GLU A 48 17.97 -1.25 21.76
C GLU A 48 17.80 -0.82 20.30
N ALA A 49 16.67 -1.16 19.68
CA ALA A 49 16.36 -0.80 18.28
C ALA A 49 15.54 0.50 18.16
N VAL A 50 15.10 1.11 19.26
CA VAL A 50 14.23 2.30 19.24
C VAL A 50 14.86 3.46 18.46
N ASP A 51 16.14 3.75 18.69
CA ASP A 51 16.82 4.85 18.00
C ASP A 51 16.95 4.58 16.50
N ALA A 52 17.32 3.35 16.10
CA ALA A 52 17.38 2.96 14.72
C ALA A 52 16.00 2.97 14.05
N HIS A 53 14.94 2.62 14.79
CA HIS A 53 13.56 2.67 14.32
C HIS A 53 13.07 4.11 14.11
N ARG A 54 13.41 5.04 15.00
CA ARG A 54 13.06 6.48 14.92
C ARG A 54 13.86 7.19 13.83
N ASN A 55 15.13 6.84 13.66
CA ASN A 55 16.07 7.44 12.71
C ASN A 55 16.60 6.39 11.71
N PRO A 56 15.73 5.78 10.89
CA PRO A 56 16.15 4.69 10.02
C PRO A 56 17.07 5.20 8.91
N THR A 57 18.24 4.59 8.79
CA THR A 57 19.21 4.88 7.73
C THR A 57 19.40 3.67 6.82
N ILE A 58 19.68 3.92 5.54
CA ILE A 58 19.98 2.85 4.59
C ILE A 58 21.19 2.05 5.08
N ARG A 59 22.25 2.72 5.55
CA ARG A 59 23.47 2.06 6.04
C ARG A 59 23.20 1.03 7.15
N HIS A 60 22.21 1.28 8.01
CA HIS A 60 21.90 0.39 9.14
C HIS A 60 21.09 -0.85 8.71
N PHE A 61 20.17 -0.67 7.74
CA PHE A 61 19.20 -1.70 7.41
C PHE A 61 19.46 -2.42 6.08
N MET A 62 20.37 -1.90 5.25
CA MET A 62 20.69 -2.50 3.95
C MET A 62 21.54 -3.77 4.13
N PRO A 63 21.04 -4.94 3.72
CA PRO A 63 21.85 -6.15 3.68
C PRO A 63 22.92 -6.06 2.59
N ASP A 64 23.91 -6.94 2.63
CA ASP A 64 24.75 -7.19 1.45
C ASP A 64 23.86 -7.76 0.33
N PRO A 65 23.78 -7.10 -0.84
CA PRO A 65 22.97 -7.62 -1.94
C PRO A 65 23.34 -9.05 -2.39
N SER A 66 24.59 -9.49 -2.25
CA SER A 66 25.01 -10.87 -2.56
C SER A 66 24.38 -11.94 -1.67
N LEU A 67 23.68 -11.53 -0.61
CA LEU A 67 22.91 -12.44 0.23
C LEU A 67 21.78 -13.12 -0.55
N PHE A 68 21.17 -12.39 -1.49
CA PHE A 68 20.04 -12.89 -2.29
C PHE A 68 20.52 -13.79 -3.41
N ARG A 69 19.89 -14.93 -3.60
CA ARG A 69 20.21 -15.85 -4.71
C ARG A 69 20.07 -15.14 -6.04
N ASP A 70 20.94 -15.50 -6.98
CA ASP A 70 21.04 -14.96 -8.34
C ASP A 70 21.36 -13.46 -8.43
N MET A 71 21.48 -12.72 -7.31
CA MET A 71 21.78 -11.29 -7.32
C MET A 71 23.11 -10.98 -8.01
N ASP A 72 24.16 -11.74 -7.68
CA ASP A 72 25.47 -11.53 -8.30
C ASP A 72 25.44 -11.86 -9.79
N SER A 73 24.76 -12.94 -10.20
CA SER A 73 24.58 -13.31 -11.61
C SER A 73 23.83 -12.24 -12.39
N ALA A 74 22.75 -11.69 -11.80
CA ALA A 74 21.98 -10.60 -12.38
C ALA A 74 22.83 -9.33 -12.54
N ALA A 75 23.58 -8.96 -11.50
CA ALA A 75 24.45 -7.79 -11.51
C ALA A 75 25.60 -7.91 -12.51
N GLU A 76 26.25 -9.09 -12.61
CA GLU A 76 27.29 -9.35 -13.59
C GLU A 76 26.73 -9.29 -15.02
N ARG A 77 25.55 -9.88 -15.28
CA ARG A 77 24.91 -9.84 -16.60
C ARG A 77 24.53 -8.40 -17.02
N LEU A 78 24.02 -7.61 -16.09
CA LEU A 78 23.76 -6.19 -16.34
C LEU A 78 25.04 -5.39 -16.56
N ALA A 79 26.11 -5.67 -15.81
CA ALA A 79 27.40 -5.04 -16.00
C ALA A 79 28.00 -5.36 -17.39
N ASP A 80 27.81 -6.59 -17.87
CA ASP A 80 28.17 -6.97 -19.24
C ASP A 80 27.39 -6.14 -20.27
N ALA A 81 26.09 -5.99 -20.09
CA ALA A 81 25.24 -5.18 -20.96
C ALA A 81 25.70 -3.70 -20.98
N VAL A 82 26.02 -3.13 -19.81
CA VAL A 82 26.57 -1.75 -19.72
C VAL A 82 27.89 -1.63 -20.48
N GLN A 83 28.83 -2.58 -20.28
CA GLN A 83 30.14 -2.51 -20.90
C GLN A 83 30.11 -2.73 -22.41
N LYS A 84 29.19 -3.55 -22.91
CA LYS A 84 29.02 -3.86 -24.33
C LYS A 84 28.06 -2.92 -25.06
N GLY A 85 27.33 -2.06 -24.35
CA GLY A 85 26.30 -1.18 -24.93
C GLY A 85 25.11 -1.95 -25.52
N GLU A 86 24.66 -2.99 -24.81
CA GLU A 86 23.60 -3.90 -25.28
C GLU A 86 22.22 -3.23 -25.30
N HIS A 87 21.30 -3.79 -26.10
CA HIS A 87 19.92 -3.35 -26.14
C HIS A 87 19.13 -3.98 -24.97
N VAL A 88 18.85 -3.18 -23.92
CA VAL A 88 18.14 -3.63 -22.72
C VAL A 88 16.70 -3.13 -22.75
N ARG A 89 15.76 -4.04 -22.45
CA ARG A 89 14.35 -3.70 -22.19
C ARG A 89 14.05 -3.90 -20.71
N ILE A 90 13.31 -2.97 -20.12
CA ILE A 90 12.78 -3.11 -18.76
C ILE A 90 11.27 -3.35 -18.87
N PHE A 91 10.86 -4.58 -18.58
CA PHE A 91 9.47 -5.00 -18.58
C PHE A 91 8.91 -4.81 -17.17
N GLY A 92 8.04 -3.81 -16.94
CA GLY A 92 7.44 -3.53 -15.63
C GLY A 92 5.96 -3.91 -15.57
N ASP A 93 5.45 -4.17 -14.36
CA ASP A 93 4.00 -4.21 -14.18
C ASP A 93 3.38 -2.81 -14.37
N TYR A 94 2.06 -2.76 -14.57
CA TYR A 94 1.29 -1.53 -14.88
C TYR A 94 0.97 -0.68 -13.65
N ASP A 95 1.34 -1.10 -12.46
CA ASP A 95 1.09 -0.34 -11.22
C ASP A 95 2.29 0.54 -10.80
N VAL A 96 2.19 1.15 -9.62
CA VAL A 96 3.24 2.08 -9.16
C VAL A 96 4.53 1.36 -8.84
N ASP A 97 4.49 0.12 -8.30
CA ASP A 97 5.73 -0.60 -7.95
C ASP A 97 6.48 -1.03 -9.23
N GLY A 98 5.76 -1.55 -10.23
CA GLY A 98 6.32 -1.83 -11.55
C GLY A 98 6.87 -0.58 -12.24
N ALA A 99 6.12 0.53 -12.23
CA ALA A 99 6.55 1.79 -12.83
C ALA A 99 7.79 2.39 -12.14
N THR A 100 7.85 2.37 -10.80
CA THR A 100 8.98 2.89 -10.02
C THR A 100 10.21 2.00 -10.12
N SER A 101 10.03 0.68 -10.13
CA SER A 101 11.11 -0.29 -10.35
C SER A 101 11.74 -0.13 -11.73
N ALA A 102 10.91 0.00 -12.77
CA ALA A 102 11.39 0.25 -14.13
C ALA A 102 12.10 1.61 -14.22
N ALA A 103 11.52 2.66 -13.67
CA ALA A 103 12.10 4.00 -13.71
C ALA A 103 13.45 4.07 -12.98
N LEU A 104 13.58 3.41 -11.83
CA LEU A 104 14.84 3.32 -11.08
C LEU A 104 15.94 2.72 -11.94
N LEU A 105 15.69 1.54 -12.53
CA LEU A 105 16.69 0.87 -13.37
C LEU A 105 17.00 1.66 -14.64
N ILE A 106 16.00 2.24 -15.32
CA ILE A 106 16.23 3.05 -16.52
C ILE A 106 17.10 4.28 -16.23
N ARG A 107 16.81 4.99 -15.12
CA ARG A 107 17.63 6.16 -14.73
C ARG A 107 19.04 5.73 -14.35
N LEU A 108 19.21 4.68 -13.56
CA LEU A 108 20.51 4.16 -13.20
C LEU A 108 21.33 3.74 -14.44
N LEU A 109 20.71 2.98 -15.36
CA LEU A 109 21.39 2.54 -16.58
C LEU A 109 21.74 3.73 -17.48
N ARG A 110 20.90 4.76 -17.56
CA ARG A 110 21.20 6.01 -18.27
C ARG A 110 22.42 6.72 -17.69
N ASP A 111 22.52 6.83 -16.36
CA ASP A 111 23.68 7.41 -15.68
C ASP A 111 24.95 6.58 -15.89
N LEU A 112 24.82 5.30 -16.15
CA LEU A 112 25.91 4.40 -16.55
C LEU A 112 26.25 4.45 -18.04
N GLY A 113 25.52 5.25 -18.84
CA GLY A 113 25.72 5.41 -20.28
C GLY A 113 24.97 4.40 -21.15
N LEU A 114 24.03 3.63 -20.59
CA LEU A 114 23.22 2.64 -21.31
C LEU A 114 21.78 3.09 -21.44
N SER A 115 21.26 3.20 -22.67
CA SER A 115 19.84 3.53 -22.91
C SER A 115 18.99 2.27 -22.86
N ALA A 116 18.28 2.09 -21.73
CA ALA A 116 17.25 1.07 -21.59
C ALA A 116 15.85 1.67 -21.93
N ARG A 117 14.98 0.85 -22.51
CA ARG A 117 13.60 1.25 -22.86
C ARG A 117 12.59 0.48 -22.05
N PRO A 118 11.54 1.15 -21.52
CA PRO A 118 10.46 0.46 -20.82
C PRO A 118 9.55 -0.30 -21.79
N TYR A 119 8.93 -1.33 -21.26
CA TYR A 119 7.73 -1.96 -21.80
C TYR A 119 6.79 -2.23 -20.64
N ILE A 120 5.59 -1.65 -20.68
CA ILE A 120 4.53 -1.85 -19.69
C ILE A 120 3.33 -2.45 -20.41
N PRO A 121 2.87 -3.66 -20.03
CA PRO A 121 1.74 -4.31 -20.70
C PRO A 121 0.44 -3.56 -20.42
N ASP A 122 -0.47 -3.62 -21.39
CA ASP A 122 -1.84 -3.14 -21.19
C ASP A 122 -2.60 -4.14 -20.30
N ARG A 123 -3.06 -3.65 -19.14
CA ARG A 123 -3.76 -4.47 -18.15
C ARG A 123 -4.99 -5.21 -18.70
N LEU A 124 -5.76 -4.57 -19.58
CA LEU A 124 -7.02 -5.09 -20.09
C LEU A 124 -6.79 -6.05 -21.26
N MET A 125 -5.79 -5.77 -22.09
CA MET A 125 -5.50 -6.53 -23.31
C MET A 125 -4.49 -7.66 -23.09
N GLU A 126 -3.45 -7.44 -22.28
CA GLU A 126 -2.35 -8.39 -22.08
C GLU A 126 -2.41 -9.07 -20.70
N GLY A 127 -3.09 -8.47 -19.71
CA GLY A 127 -3.20 -9.03 -18.37
C GLY A 127 -2.02 -8.66 -17.48
N TYR A 128 -1.75 -9.50 -16.47
CA TYR A 128 -0.68 -9.32 -15.50
C TYR A 128 0.57 -10.11 -15.89
N GLY A 129 1.72 -9.45 -15.79
CA GLY A 129 3.03 -10.05 -15.98
C GLY A 129 3.44 -10.28 -17.44
N PRO A 130 4.61 -10.86 -17.67
CA PRO A 130 5.14 -11.06 -19.02
C PRO A 130 4.40 -12.20 -19.74
N SER A 131 3.93 -11.92 -20.96
CA SER A 131 3.47 -12.94 -21.89
C SER A 131 4.63 -13.42 -22.77
N GLY A 132 4.57 -14.69 -23.21
CA GLY A 132 5.59 -15.23 -24.13
C GLY A 132 5.67 -14.45 -25.44
N GLU A 133 4.51 -14.04 -25.97
CA GLU A 133 4.43 -13.24 -27.20
C GLU A 133 5.12 -11.88 -27.04
N ALA A 134 4.93 -11.20 -25.89
CA ALA A 134 5.56 -9.92 -25.62
C ALA A 134 7.09 -10.08 -25.52
N LEU A 135 7.60 -11.09 -24.82
CA LEU A 135 9.05 -11.32 -24.68
C LEU A 135 9.69 -11.67 -26.03
N VAL A 136 9.04 -12.54 -26.83
CA VAL A 136 9.53 -12.91 -28.18
C VAL A 136 9.53 -11.68 -29.11
N ARG A 137 8.49 -10.84 -29.05
CA ARG A 137 8.43 -9.60 -29.83
C ARG A 137 9.57 -8.66 -29.45
N LEU A 138 9.83 -8.44 -28.15
CA LEU A 138 10.93 -7.60 -27.68
C LEU A 138 12.30 -8.12 -28.12
N ALA A 139 12.50 -9.47 -28.12
CA ALA A 139 13.70 -10.09 -28.66
C ALA A 139 13.82 -9.82 -30.17
N GLY A 140 12.72 -9.95 -30.94
CA GLY A 140 12.67 -9.63 -32.37
C GLY A 140 12.95 -8.13 -32.68
N GLU A 141 12.65 -7.24 -31.75
CA GLU A 141 13.02 -5.80 -31.82
C GLU A 141 14.50 -5.54 -31.46
N GLY A 142 15.28 -6.59 -31.22
CA GLY A 142 16.71 -6.55 -30.97
C GLY A 142 17.10 -6.47 -29.50
N ALA A 143 16.21 -6.73 -28.55
CA ALA A 143 16.59 -6.85 -27.15
C ALA A 143 17.50 -8.06 -26.94
N SER A 144 18.69 -7.86 -26.38
CA SER A 144 19.60 -8.91 -25.97
C SER A 144 19.44 -9.30 -24.49
N LEU A 145 18.87 -8.39 -23.70
CA LEU A 145 18.55 -8.57 -22.30
C LEU A 145 17.20 -7.93 -21.98
N ILE A 146 16.33 -8.69 -21.33
CA ILE A 146 15.08 -8.18 -20.75
C ILE A 146 15.19 -8.29 -19.23
N VAL A 147 14.88 -7.21 -18.52
CA VAL A 147 14.75 -7.22 -17.05
C VAL A 147 13.28 -7.07 -16.73
N THR A 148 12.65 -8.09 -16.14
CA THR A 148 11.28 -7.96 -15.64
C THR A 148 11.32 -7.43 -14.22
N VAL A 149 10.45 -6.49 -13.89
CA VAL A 149 10.34 -5.90 -12.56
C VAL A 149 8.90 -5.97 -12.05
N ASP A 150 8.72 -6.35 -10.80
CA ASP A 150 7.42 -6.52 -10.14
C ASP A 150 6.53 -7.58 -10.80
N CYS A 151 7.13 -8.49 -11.52
CA CYS A 151 6.48 -9.61 -12.20
C CYS A 151 7.52 -10.63 -12.67
N GLY A 152 7.05 -11.82 -13.04
CA GLY A 152 7.88 -12.82 -13.70
C GLY A 152 8.20 -14.05 -12.85
N ALA A 153 8.09 -14.00 -11.51
CA ALA A 153 8.43 -15.12 -10.63
C ALA A 153 7.59 -16.40 -10.87
N GLN A 154 6.47 -16.29 -11.56
CA GLN A 154 5.59 -17.41 -11.92
C GLN A 154 5.33 -17.51 -13.44
N ALA A 155 6.10 -16.81 -14.28
CA ALA A 155 5.89 -16.73 -15.72
C ALA A 155 6.61 -17.90 -16.47
N PHE A 156 6.32 -19.14 -16.12
CA PHE A 156 7.01 -20.33 -16.62
C PHE A 156 7.04 -20.42 -18.15
N GLU A 157 5.85 -20.35 -18.77
CA GLU A 157 5.72 -20.48 -20.21
C GLU A 157 6.38 -19.30 -20.96
N ALA A 158 6.17 -18.08 -20.47
CA ALA A 158 6.73 -16.89 -21.10
C ALA A 158 8.28 -16.90 -21.08
N LEU A 159 8.87 -17.30 -19.93
CA LEU A 159 10.33 -17.38 -19.80
C LEU A 159 10.93 -18.53 -20.62
N ALA A 160 10.23 -19.67 -20.73
CA ALA A 160 10.65 -20.76 -21.63
C ALA A 160 10.64 -20.30 -23.10
N MET A 161 9.62 -19.54 -23.53
CA MET A 161 9.59 -18.98 -24.88
C MET A 161 10.70 -17.96 -25.12
N ALA A 162 11.01 -17.09 -24.16
CA ALA A 162 12.12 -16.15 -24.25
C ALA A 162 13.47 -16.88 -24.40
N LYS A 163 13.69 -17.92 -23.61
CA LYS A 163 14.88 -18.77 -23.69
C LYS A 163 15.00 -19.45 -25.05
N ALA A 164 13.90 -19.94 -25.62
CA ALA A 164 13.88 -20.60 -26.92
C ALA A 164 14.31 -19.68 -28.08
N VAL A 165 14.09 -18.36 -27.96
CA VAL A 165 14.56 -17.37 -28.95
C VAL A 165 15.92 -16.76 -28.61
N GLY A 166 16.55 -17.21 -27.53
CA GLY A 166 17.92 -16.83 -27.16
C GLY A 166 18.07 -15.47 -26.50
N VAL A 167 17.02 -14.90 -25.91
CA VAL A 167 17.11 -13.66 -25.13
C VAL A 167 17.26 -13.99 -23.64
N ASP A 168 18.23 -13.33 -22.98
CA ASP A 168 18.39 -13.43 -21.53
C ASP A 168 17.29 -12.66 -20.80
N VAL A 169 16.70 -13.28 -19.79
CA VAL A 169 15.73 -12.61 -18.91
C VAL A 169 16.22 -12.63 -17.47
N VAL A 170 16.34 -11.44 -16.87
CA VAL A 170 16.60 -11.26 -15.44
C VAL A 170 15.28 -10.87 -14.78
N VAL A 171 14.83 -11.67 -13.82
CA VAL A 171 13.59 -11.41 -13.05
C VAL A 171 13.94 -10.73 -11.73
N VAL A 172 13.30 -9.60 -11.44
CA VAL A 172 13.40 -8.84 -10.19
C VAL A 172 11.99 -8.69 -9.62
N ASP A 173 11.65 -9.54 -8.68
CA ASP A 173 10.28 -9.67 -8.20
C ASP A 173 10.24 -9.80 -6.67
N HIS A 174 9.07 -9.67 -6.08
CA HIS A 174 8.82 -9.84 -4.65
C HIS A 174 7.58 -10.71 -4.36
N HIS A 175 6.88 -11.12 -5.38
CA HIS A 175 5.72 -12.00 -5.24
C HIS A 175 6.13 -13.39 -4.77
N LYS A 176 5.19 -14.13 -4.17
CA LYS A 176 5.43 -15.51 -3.74
C LYS A 176 5.81 -16.38 -4.94
N CYS A 177 6.87 -17.14 -4.80
CA CYS A 177 7.30 -18.11 -5.78
C CYS A 177 6.64 -19.48 -5.58
N ALA A 178 6.52 -20.24 -6.66
CA ALA A 178 6.23 -21.67 -6.61
C ALA A 178 7.46 -22.47 -6.12
N ALA A 179 7.27 -23.76 -5.83
CA ALA A 179 8.38 -24.64 -5.45
C ALA A 179 9.40 -24.84 -6.59
N ALA A 180 8.92 -24.93 -7.82
CA ALA A 180 9.77 -24.86 -9.01
C ALA A 180 9.86 -23.40 -9.46
N LEU A 181 11.01 -22.99 -9.98
CA LEU A 181 11.22 -21.64 -10.53
C LEU A 181 11.18 -21.69 -12.05
N PRO A 182 10.73 -20.61 -12.72
CA PRO A 182 10.77 -20.52 -14.16
C PRO A 182 12.23 -20.39 -14.68
N GLU A 183 12.46 -20.76 -15.92
CA GLU A 183 13.79 -20.75 -16.56
C GLU A 183 14.22 -19.32 -16.94
N ALA A 184 14.65 -18.51 -15.95
CA ALA A 184 15.27 -17.21 -16.15
C ALA A 184 16.81 -17.33 -16.21
N PHE A 185 17.50 -16.33 -16.78
CA PHE A 185 18.95 -16.18 -16.62
C PHE A 185 19.33 -16.00 -15.15
N ALA A 186 18.58 -15.16 -14.44
CA ALA A 186 18.66 -14.95 -13.00
C ALA A 186 17.28 -14.57 -12.48
N LEU A 187 16.91 -15.03 -11.26
CA LEU A 187 15.67 -14.68 -10.60
C LEU A 187 15.96 -14.20 -9.18
N VAL A 188 15.92 -12.88 -9.00
CA VAL A 188 16.14 -12.22 -7.72
C VAL A 188 14.79 -11.96 -7.04
N ASN A 189 14.51 -12.68 -5.97
CA ASN A 189 13.27 -12.53 -5.23
C ASN A 189 13.42 -13.05 -3.79
N PRO A 190 13.28 -12.22 -2.77
CA PRO A 190 13.43 -12.63 -1.37
C PRO A 190 12.35 -13.63 -0.89
N ASN A 191 11.29 -13.85 -1.68
CA ASN A 191 10.20 -14.79 -1.39
C ASN A 191 10.34 -16.13 -2.13
N ARG A 192 11.53 -16.45 -2.65
CA ARG A 192 11.86 -17.80 -3.17
C ARG A 192 11.83 -18.79 -2.02
N LEU A 193 11.32 -20.00 -2.28
CA LEU A 193 11.30 -21.07 -1.27
C LEU A 193 12.67 -21.67 -0.97
N ASP A 194 13.62 -21.53 -1.89
CA ASP A 194 15.00 -21.99 -1.75
C ASP A 194 15.96 -20.88 -1.25
N GLU A 195 15.42 -19.72 -0.85
CA GLU A 195 16.23 -18.61 -0.34
C GLU A 195 16.82 -18.93 1.04
N VAL A 196 17.96 -18.31 1.37
CA VAL A 196 18.54 -18.41 2.72
C VAL A 196 17.69 -17.59 3.72
N GLU A 197 17.68 -18.02 4.98
CA GLU A 197 16.81 -17.41 6.01
C GLU A 197 17.02 -15.90 6.15
N GLU A 198 18.29 -15.47 6.10
CA GLU A 198 18.66 -14.05 6.23
C GLU A 198 18.11 -13.21 5.07
N ALA A 199 18.11 -13.72 3.84
CA ALA A 199 17.54 -13.05 2.67
C ALA A 199 16.01 -13.11 2.71
N ALA A 200 15.43 -14.25 3.07
CA ALA A 200 13.99 -14.43 3.20
C ALA A 200 13.37 -13.51 4.28
N ALA A 201 14.15 -13.11 5.30
CA ALA A 201 13.74 -12.09 6.26
C ALA A 201 13.39 -10.73 5.62
N HIS A 202 13.89 -10.49 4.41
CA HIS A 202 13.58 -9.31 3.58
C HIS A 202 12.39 -9.49 2.64
N GLY A 203 11.64 -10.60 2.72
CA GLY A 203 10.45 -10.88 1.89
C GLY A 203 9.32 -9.85 2.00
N HIS A 204 9.48 -8.83 2.84
CA HIS A 204 8.60 -7.69 2.96
C HIS A 204 8.95 -6.53 2.01
N LEU A 205 10.05 -6.61 1.25
CA LEU A 205 10.44 -5.58 0.28
C LEU A 205 9.42 -5.53 -0.86
N ALA A 206 9.13 -4.30 -1.34
CA ALA A 206 8.50 -4.07 -2.62
C ALA A 206 9.50 -4.35 -3.76
N ALA A 207 9.03 -4.57 -4.98
CA ALA A 207 9.92 -4.85 -6.12
C ALA A 207 10.92 -3.70 -6.36
N VAL A 208 10.52 -2.44 -6.17
CA VAL A 208 11.44 -1.30 -6.28
C VAL A 208 12.57 -1.36 -5.25
N GLY A 209 12.33 -1.92 -4.06
CA GLY A 209 13.36 -2.17 -3.06
C GLY A 209 14.35 -3.23 -3.50
N VAL A 210 13.87 -4.30 -4.14
CA VAL A 210 14.73 -5.35 -4.72
C VAL A 210 15.51 -4.79 -5.92
N ALA A 211 14.88 -3.97 -6.77
CA ALA A 211 15.54 -3.28 -7.87
C ALA A 211 16.63 -2.30 -7.39
N PHE A 212 16.42 -1.63 -6.25
CA PHE A 212 17.46 -0.81 -5.63
C PHE A 212 18.66 -1.63 -5.16
N LEU A 213 18.43 -2.80 -4.56
CA LEU A 213 19.51 -3.72 -4.18
C LEU A 213 20.29 -4.22 -5.39
N LEU A 214 19.60 -4.54 -6.50
CA LEU A 214 20.24 -4.89 -7.77
C LEU A 214 21.07 -3.73 -8.32
N GLY A 215 20.57 -2.51 -8.25
CA GLY A 215 21.31 -1.30 -8.61
C GLY A 215 22.60 -1.14 -7.81
N ALA A 216 22.55 -1.38 -6.49
CA ALA A 216 23.72 -1.34 -5.63
C ALA A 216 24.74 -2.46 -5.97
N ALA A 217 24.25 -3.67 -6.25
CA ALA A 217 25.09 -4.79 -6.70
C ALA A 217 25.77 -4.48 -8.04
N LEU A 218 25.03 -3.93 -9.00
CA LEU A 218 25.55 -3.52 -10.32
C LEU A 218 26.67 -2.48 -10.18
N ILE A 219 26.47 -1.43 -9.39
CA ILE A 219 27.50 -0.41 -9.13
C ILE A 219 28.74 -1.05 -8.51
N ARG A 220 28.56 -1.97 -7.56
CA ARG A 220 29.67 -2.70 -6.92
C ARG A 220 30.47 -3.53 -7.93
N VAL A 221 29.79 -4.25 -8.83
CA VAL A 221 30.43 -5.03 -9.91
C VAL A 221 31.21 -4.11 -10.84
N LEU A 222 30.60 -3.03 -11.32
CA LEU A 222 31.25 -2.07 -12.21
C LEU A 222 32.46 -1.37 -11.56
N ARG A 223 32.37 -1.08 -10.24
CA ARG A 223 33.50 -0.52 -9.46
C ARG A 223 34.66 -1.54 -9.41
N ARG A 224 34.38 -2.80 -9.13
CA ARG A 224 35.36 -3.88 -9.10
C ARG A 224 36.02 -4.09 -10.48
N ARG A 225 35.25 -3.90 -11.56
CA ARG A 225 35.76 -3.98 -12.95
C ARG A 225 36.47 -2.70 -13.42
N GLY A 226 36.64 -1.69 -12.58
CA GLY A 226 37.32 -0.44 -12.90
C GLY A 226 36.54 0.54 -13.80
N TRP A 227 35.24 0.34 -13.98
CA TRP A 227 34.37 1.15 -14.85
C TRP A 227 34.39 2.64 -14.49
N PHE A 228 34.51 2.96 -13.22
CA PHE A 228 34.54 4.34 -12.71
C PHE A 228 35.92 4.99 -12.66
N ALA A 229 36.98 4.37 -13.20
CA ALA A 229 38.30 4.97 -13.22
C ALA A 229 38.35 6.32 -13.98
N GLN A 230 37.46 6.51 -14.97
CA GLN A 230 37.34 7.74 -15.78
C GLN A 230 35.88 8.22 -15.92
N ARG A 231 34.97 7.67 -15.16
CA ARG A 231 33.53 7.99 -15.17
C ARG A 231 33.05 8.28 -13.76
N ALA A 232 32.10 9.21 -13.63
CA ALA A 232 31.43 9.44 -12.36
C ALA A 232 30.59 8.20 -11.96
N GLU A 233 30.62 7.87 -10.69
CA GLU A 233 29.74 6.84 -10.14
C GLU A 233 28.33 7.43 -9.94
N PRO A 234 27.26 6.73 -10.37
CA PRO A 234 25.88 7.20 -10.19
C PRO A 234 25.52 7.40 -8.72
N ALA A 235 24.78 8.47 -8.45
CA ALA A 235 24.30 8.76 -7.10
C ALA A 235 23.01 7.98 -6.78
N LEU A 236 23.10 6.65 -6.63
CA LEU A 236 21.93 5.76 -6.40
C LEU A 236 21.02 6.24 -5.27
N MET A 237 21.58 6.85 -4.22
CA MET A 237 20.82 7.39 -3.09
C MET A 237 19.89 8.55 -3.46
N GLU A 238 20.13 9.24 -4.56
CA GLU A 238 19.23 10.31 -5.04
C GLU A 238 17.96 9.75 -5.72
N LEU A 239 17.89 8.44 -5.97
CA LEU A 239 16.71 7.75 -6.49
C LEU A 239 15.79 7.20 -5.37
N LEU A 240 16.07 7.49 -4.11
CA LEU A 240 15.25 7.02 -2.98
C LEU A 240 13.84 7.62 -2.94
N ASP A 241 13.60 8.74 -3.60
CA ASP A 241 12.26 9.29 -3.77
C ASP A 241 11.36 8.35 -4.60
N ILE A 242 11.89 7.76 -5.67
CA ILE A 242 11.23 6.73 -6.48
C ILE A 242 10.99 5.47 -5.65
N VAL A 243 12.00 5.02 -4.88
CA VAL A 243 11.88 3.83 -4.02
C VAL A 243 10.82 4.01 -2.95
N ALA A 244 10.77 5.20 -2.31
CA ALA A 244 9.74 5.48 -1.31
C ALA A 244 8.33 5.45 -1.92
N LEU A 245 8.16 5.99 -3.12
CA LEU A 245 6.87 6.03 -3.81
C LEU A 245 6.35 4.63 -4.11
N GLY A 246 7.16 3.75 -4.71
CA GLY A 246 6.78 2.37 -5.00
C GLY A 246 6.49 1.59 -3.72
N THR A 247 7.40 1.63 -2.74
CA THR A 247 7.25 0.93 -1.45
C THR A 247 5.94 1.25 -0.74
N VAL A 248 5.54 2.53 -0.71
CA VAL A 248 4.29 2.94 -0.05
C VAL A 248 3.07 2.59 -0.88
N ALA A 249 3.14 2.75 -2.21
CA ALA A 249 2.02 2.49 -3.10
C ALA A 249 1.69 0.99 -3.21
N ASP A 250 2.69 0.12 -3.14
CA ASP A 250 2.54 -1.35 -3.03
C ASP A 250 1.99 -1.80 -1.67
N VAL A 251 1.80 -0.87 -0.72
CA VAL A 251 1.37 -1.18 0.65
C VAL A 251 2.33 -2.12 1.37
N ALA A 252 3.61 -2.11 1.00
CA ALA A 252 4.65 -2.92 1.62
C ALA A 252 4.86 -2.55 3.09
N GLN A 253 5.14 -3.55 3.94
CA GLN A 253 5.28 -3.31 5.39
C GLN A 253 6.45 -2.37 5.69
N LEU A 254 6.19 -1.29 6.45
CA LEU A 254 7.19 -0.29 6.84
C LEU A 254 8.05 -0.76 8.03
N LYS A 255 8.80 -1.84 7.82
CA LYS A 255 9.80 -2.36 8.77
C LYS A 255 11.18 -2.43 8.12
N GLY A 256 12.24 -2.46 8.93
CA GLY A 256 13.61 -2.64 8.44
C GLY A 256 13.98 -1.69 7.29
N LEU A 257 14.43 -2.26 6.18
CA LEU A 257 14.89 -1.50 5.02
C LEU A 257 13.78 -0.70 4.33
N ASN A 258 12.54 -1.23 4.23
CA ASN A 258 11.41 -0.47 3.68
C ASN A 258 11.16 0.83 4.46
N ARG A 259 11.23 0.75 5.80
CA ARG A 259 11.09 1.93 6.64
C ARG A 259 12.20 2.94 6.36
N ALA A 260 13.45 2.47 6.21
CA ALA A 260 14.58 3.32 5.86
C ALA A 260 14.43 3.94 4.47
N PHE A 261 14.01 3.18 3.47
CA PHE A 261 13.72 3.67 2.13
C PHE A 261 12.69 4.81 2.15
N VAL A 262 11.58 4.62 2.84
CA VAL A 262 10.53 5.64 2.91
C VAL A 262 11.00 6.87 3.69
N ALA A 263 11.65 6.70 4.85
CA ALA A 263 12.12 7.82 5.66
C ALA A 263 13.18 8.68 4.95
N GLN A 264 14.14 8.05 4.26
CA GLN A 264 15.16 8.78 3.51
C GLN A 264 14.63 9.29 2.17
N GLY A 265 13.78 8.50 1.48
CA GLY A 265 13.18 8.90 0.21
C GLY A 265 12.28 10.13 0.32
N LEU A 266 11.51 10.27 1.41
CA LEU A 266 10.74 11.48 1.69
C LEU A 266 11.63 12.73 1.81
N LYS A 267 12.84 12.60 2.39
CA LYS A 267 13.81 13.70 2.46
C LYS A 267 14.38 14.07 1.09
N ILE A 268 14.60 13.07 0.22
CA ILE A 268 15.03 13.32 -1.17
C ILE A 268 13.88 13.95 -1.96
N MET A 269 12.67 13.42 -1.84
CA MET A 269 11.47 13.92 -2.53
C MET A 269 11.17 15.39 -2.17
N ALA A 270 11.39 15.78 -0.92
CA ALA A 270 11.25 17.18 -0.47
C ALA A 270 12.19 18.15 -1.21
N LYS A 271 13.32 17.68 -1.75
CA LYS A 271 14.23 18.49 -2.57
C LYS A 271 13.74 18.74 -3.99
N ARG A 272 12.69 18.03 -4.43
CA ARG A 272 12.04 18.17 -5.74
C ARG A 272 12.99 18.05 -6.94
N ARG A 273 14.00 17.19 -6.86
CA ARG A 273 14.98 17.00 -7.94
C ARG A 273 14.47 16.14 -9.09
N ASN A 274 13.62 15.15 -8.80
CA ASN A 274 12.93 14.39 -9.84
C ASN A 274 11.82 15.26 -10.43
N ILE A 275 11.97 15.63 -11.70
CA ILE A 275 11.06 16.54 -12.43
C ILE A 275 9.66 15.95 -12.50
N GLY A 276 9.55 14.65 -12.79
CA GLY A 276 8.27 13.95 -12.88
C GLY A 276 7.52 13.89 -11.54
N ILE A 277 8.22 13.52 -10.45
CA ILE A 277 7.63 13.54 -9.10
C ILE A 277 7.24 14.97 -8.71
N SER A 278 8.04 15.98 -9.06
CA SER A 278 7.72 17.39 -8.80
C SER A 278 6.44 17.83 -9.51
N ALA A 279 6.30 17.49 -10.79
CA ALA A 279 5.09 17.78 -11.56
C ALA A 279 3.86 17.05 -10.98
N LEU A 280 4.03 15.82 -10.51
CA LEU A 280 2.95 15.04 -9.87
C LEU A 280 2.52 15.65 -8.53
N ILE A 281 3.46 16.14 -7.72
CA ILE A 281 3.18 16.86 -6.46
C ILE A 281 2.34 18.12 -6.75
N ASP A 282 2.72 18.90 -7.79
CA ASP A 282 2.00 20.10 -8.18
C ASP A 282 0.59 19.78 -8.70
N ALA A 283 0.44 18.79 -9.56
CA ALA A 283 -0.86 18.30 -10.03
C ALA A 283 -1.74 17.82 -8.88
N SER A 284 -1.12 17.26 -7.82
CA SER A 284 -1.83 16.83 -6.61
C SER A 284 -2.21 17.97 -5.66
N ARG A 285 -1.83 19.21 -5.98
CA ARG A 285 -2.10 20.44 -5.18
C ARG A 285 -1.56 20.36 -3.76
N LEU A 286 -0.47 19.62 -3.55
CA LEU A 286 0.20 19.56 -2.25
C LEU A 286 1.04 20.82 -2.04
N SER A 287 0.65 21.63 -1.05
CA SER A 287 1.34 22.90 -0.71
C SER A 287 2.56 22.73 0.19
N ARG A 288 2.83 21.51 0.67
CA ARG A 288 3.94 21.14 1.55
C ARG A 288 4.73 19.97 0.98
N ALA A 289 5.87 19.67 1.60
CA ALA A 289 6.60 18.44 1.30
C ALA A 289 5.71 17.21 1.54
N PRO A 290 5.72 16.22 0.63
CA PRO A 290 4.94 15.01 0.79
C PRO A 290 5.29 14.23 2.07
N LEU A 291 4.27 13.70 2.71
CA LEU A 291 4.38 12.73 3.80
C LEU A 291 4.11 11.32 3.28
N CYS A 292 4.39 10.31 4.10
CA CYS A 292 4.15 8.91 3.73
C CYS A 292 2.70 8.67 3.26
N HIS A 293 1.72 9.27 3.93
CA HIS A 293 0.31 9.20 3.54
C HIS A 293 0.05 9.72 2.11
N ASP A 294 0.72 10.80 1.71
CA ASP A 294 0.51 11.40 0.38
C ASP A 294 0.99 10.50 -0.75
N LEU A 295 2.03 9.70 -0.51
CA LEU A 295 2.52 8.73 -1.49
C LEU A 295 1.44 7.69 -1.82
N GLY A 296 0.76 7.17 -0.80
CA GLY A 296 -0.28 6.15 -0.96
C GLY A 296 -1.66 6.69 -1.38
N PHE A 297 -1.99 7.95 -1.03
CA PHE A 297 -3.35 8.49 -1.21
C PHE A 297 -3.44 9.68 -2.17
N ALA A 298 -2.32 10.31 -2.51
CA ALA A 298 -2.28 11.39 -3.50
C ALA A 298 -1.45 11.00 -4.75
N LEU A 299 -0.18 10.66 -4.60
CA LEU A 299 0.72 10.44 -5.74
C LEU A 299 0.48 9.08 -6.41
N GLY A 300 0.49 8.00 -5.65
CA GLY A 300 0.32 6.63 -6.16
C GLY A 300 -0.98 6.41 -6.94
N PRO A 301 -2.15 6.85 -6.44
CA PRO A 301 -3.42 6.71 -7.17
C PRO A 301 -3.45 7.37 -8.55
N ARG A 302 -2.70 8.45 -8.77
CA ARG A 302 -2.59 9.12 -10.08
C ARG A 302 -1.82 8.27 -11.08
N ILE A 303 -0.68 7.72 -10.70
CA ILE A 303 0.09 6.79 -11.54
C ILE A 303 -0.76 5.55 -11.84
N ASN A 304 -1.36 4.95 -10.81
CA ASN A 304 -2.24 3.78 -10.97
C ASN A 304 -3.45 4.03 -11.88
N ALA A 305 -3.92 5.28 -11.99
CA ALA A 305 -5.04 5.59 -12.87
C ALA A 305 -4.67 5.40 -14.35
N GLY A 306 -3.43 5.67 -14.74
CA GLY A 306 -2.92 5.38 -16.08
C GLY A 306 -3.12 3.91 -16.47
N GLY A 307 -2.73 2.97 -15.63
CA GLY A 307 -2.90 1.53 -15.87
C GLY A 307 -4.34 1.00 -15.67
N ARG A 308 -5.28 1.82 -15.18
CA ARG A 308 -6.68 1.39 -14.95
C ARG A 308 -7.66 1.88 -16.01
N VAL A 309 -7.53 3.12 -16.45
CA VAL A 309 -8.47 3.79 -17.36
C VAL A 309 -7.76 4.56 -18.49
N GLY A 310 -6.43 4.56 -18.53
CA GLY A 310 -5.62 5.31 -19.47
C GLY A 310 -4.52 4.47 -20.11
N LYS A 311 -3.31 5.02 -20.17
CA LYS A 311 -2.11 4.42 -20.76
C LYS A 311 -1.16 3.95 -19.66
N ALA A 312 -0.81 2.68 -19.67
CA ALA A 312 0.00 2.05 -18.63
C ALA A 312 1.45 2.60 -18.54
N ASP A 313 2.01 3.08 -19.65
CA ASP A 313 3.40 3.57 -19.72
C ASP A 313 3.61 4.99 -19.14
N LEU A 314 2.53 5.75 -18.89
CA LEU A 314 2.63 7.14 -18.40
C LEU A 314 3.39 7.26 -17.08
N GLY A 315 3.21 6.28 -16.17
CA GLY A 315 3.91 6.28 -14.88
C GLY A 315 5.43 6.23 -15.05
N VAL A 316 5.94 5.28 -15.80
CA VAL A 316 7.38 5.13 -16.03
C VAL A 316 7.93 6.31 -16.85
N ARG A 317 7.20 6.81 -17.85
CA ARG A 317 7.59 7.99 -18.64
C ARG A 317 7.71 9.23 -17.75
N LEU A 318 6.71 9.48 -16.90
CA LEU A 318 6.76 10.60 -15.96
C LEU A 318 7.99 10.53 -15.05
N LEU A 319 8.28 9.36 -14.49
CA LEU A 319 9.38 9.19 -13.55
C LEU A 319 10.78 9.21 -14.20
N THR A 320 10.87 9.03 -15.53
CA THR A 320 12.13 8.97 -16.28
C THR A 320 12.42 10.18 -17.15
N THR A 321 11.41 11.02 -17.45
CA THR A 321 11.62 12.22 -18.27
C THR A 321 12.52 13.24 -17.58
N GLU A 322 13.29 13.98 -18.38
CA GLU A 322 14.12 15.11 -17.98
C GLU A 322 13.58 16.43 -18.57
N ASP A 323 12.48 16.38 -19.32
CA ASP A 323 11.80 17.55 -19.88
C ASP A 323 10.67 18.01 -18.94
N PRO A 324 10.77 19.24 -18.38
CA PRO A 324 9.74 19.78 -17.51
C PRO A 324 8.37 19.95 -18.20
N LEU A 325 8.35 20.21 -19.52
CA LEU A 325 7.09 20.36 -20.26
C LEU A 325 6.41 19.02 -20.46
N GLU A 326 7.18 17.97 -20.81
CA GLU A 326 6.66 16.62 -20.89
C GLU A 326 6.15 16.16 -19.52
N ALA A 327 6.91 16.38 -18.45
CA ALA A 327 6.51 16.02 -17.09
C ALA A 327 5.20 16.69 -16.67
N ALA A 328 5.05 17.99 -16.93
CA ALA A 328 3.81 18.72 -16.63
C ALA A 328 2.62 18.19 -17.44
N SER A 329 2.83 17.88 -18.73
CA SER A 329 1.80 17.32 -19.60
C SER A 329 1.33 15.94 -19.12
N ILE A 330 2.27 15.03 -18.80
CA ILE A 330 1.95 13.68 -18.31
C ILE A 330 1.27 13.76 -16.94
N ALA A 331 1.74 14.61 -16.03
CA ALA A 331 1.13 14.77 -14.71
C ALA A 331 -0.32 15.27 -14.79
N ALA A 332 -0.61 16.20 -15.73
CA ALA A 332 -1.96 16.67 -16.00
C ALA A 332 -2.86 15.56 -16.60
N GLU A 333 -2.34 14.74 -17.52
CA GLU A 333 -3.06 13.60 -18.10
C GLU A 333 -3.38 12.54 -17.02
N LEU A 334 -2.43 12.24 -16.13
CA LEU A 334 -2.63 11.33 -15.01
C LEU A 334 -3.66 11.87 -13.99
N GLU A 335 -3.70 13.19 -13.74
CA GLU A 335 -4.74 13.80 -12.90
C GLU A 335 -6.12 13.63 -13.54
N GLN A 336 -6.24 13.87 -14.85
CA GLN A 336 -7.50 13.66 -15.57
C GLN A 336 -7.97 12.21 -15.46
N PHE A 337 -7.10 11.22 -15.71
CA PHE A 337 -7.43 9.80 -15.53
C PHE A 337 -7.80 9.45 -14.09
N ASN A 338 -7.16 10.08 -13.11
CA ASN A 338 -7.49 9.87 -11.71
C ASN A 338 -8.88 10.45 -11.34
N GLU A 339 -9.25 11.61 -11.90
CA GLU A 339 -10.60 12.18 -11.75
C GLU A 339 -11.66 11.28 -12.41
N GLU A 340 -11.40 10.81 -13.63
CA GLU A 340 -12.27 9.89 -14.36
C GLU A 340 -12.45 8.57 -13.60
N ARG A 341 -11.34 7.96 -13.17
CA ARG A 341 -11.38 6.74 -12.35
C ARG A 341 -12.22 6.96 -11.08
N ARG A 342 -12.08 8.10 -10.38
CA ARG A 342 -12.87 8.41 -9.17
C ARG A 342 -14.36 8.56 -9.46
N ALA A 343 -14.72 9.13 -10.61
CA ALA A 343 -16.12 9.23 -11.03
C ALA A 343 -16.72 7.85 -11.31
N ILE A 344 -16.00 7.01 -12.06
CA ILE A 344 -16.41 5.62 -12.33
C ILE A 344 -16.51 4.81 -11.02
N GLU A 345 -15.50 4.92 -10.13
CA GLU A 345 -15.51 4.27 -8.81
C GLU A 345 -16.73 4.67 -7.99
N ALA A 346 -17.06 5.97 -7.94
CA ALA A 346 -18.18 6.46 -7.16
C ALA A 346 -19.54 5.93 -7.69
N ALA A 347 -19.72 5.87 -9.00
CA ALA A 347 -20.92 5.32 -9.62
C ALA A 347 -21.08 3.82 -9.30
N VAL A 348 -20.04 3.02 -9.56
CA VAL A 348 -20.07 1.57 -9.27
C VAL A 348 -20.22 1.32 -7.76
N GLN A 349 -19.59 2.12 -6.91
CA GLN A 349 -19.73 1.98 -5.45
C GLN A 349 -21.17 2.23 -5.00
N ALA A 350 -21.85 3.27 -5.51
CA ALA A 350 -23.23 3.58 -5.14
C ALA A 350 -24.18 2.41 -5.49
N GLU A 351 -24.11 1.90 -6.72
CA GLU A 351 -24.90 0.74 -7.13
C GLU A 351 -24.56 -0.51 -6.30
N ALA A 352 -23.27 -0.78 -6.05
CA ALA A 352 -22.85 -1.92 -5.25
C ALA A 352 -23.32 -1.84 -3.79
N GLU A 353 -23.42 -0.63 -3.21
CA GLU A 353 -23.96 -0.41 -1.86
C GLU A 353 -25.44 -0.65 -1.77
N GLU A 354 -26.22 -0.29 -2.80
CA GLU A 354 -27.65 -0.61 -2.89
C GLU A 354 -27.88 -2.13 -2.95
N LEU A 355 -27.10 -2.83 -3.78
CA LEU A 355 -27.16 -4.28 -3.90
C LEU A 355 -26.71 -4.99 -2.60
N LEU A 356 -25.72 -4.43 -1.91
CA LEU A 356 -25.26 -4.94 -0.60
C LEU A 356 -26.42 -4.90 0.43
N ALA A 357 -27.20 -3.84 0.46
CA ALA A 357 -28.33 -3.70 1.38
C ALA A 357 -29.41 -4.77 1.15
N ALA A 358 -29.59 -5.21 -0.08
CA ALA A 358 -30.54 -6.26 -0.47
C ALA A 358 -30.05 -7.69 -0.19
N GLN A 359 -28.73 -7.90 -0.01
CA GLN A 359 -28.11 -9.24 0.03
C GLN A 359 -28.27 -9.99 1.36
N GLY A 360 -28.75 -9.34 2.43
CA GLY A 360 -28.93 -9.97 3.73
C GLY A 360 -27.59 -10.30 4.46
N ASN A 361 -27.66 -11.24 5.40
CA ASN A 361 -26.53 -11.55 6.30
C ASN A 361 -25.68 -12.74 5.82
N ARG A 362 -25.13 -12.67 4.60
CA ARG A 362 -24.16 -13.64 4.08
C ARG A 362 -22.78 -13.47 4.75
N ALA A 363 -21.98 -14.52 4.77
CA ALA A 363 -20.60 -14.45 5.26
C ALA A 363 -19.69 -13.67 4.31
N VAL A 364 -19.91 -13.79 3.00
CA VAL A 364 -19.18 -13.08 1.94
C VAL A 364 -20.15 -12.24 1.13
N ALA A 365 -19.84 -10.96 0.91
CA ALA A 365 -20.60 -10.10 0.00
C ALA A 365 -20.16 -10.37 -1.44
N VAL A 366 -20.99 -11.04 -2.26
CA VAL A 366 -20.75 -11.24 -3.68
C VAL A 366 -21.72 -10.36 -4.45
N ILE A 367 -21.21 -9.32 -5.10
CA ILE A 367 -22.00 -8.27 -5.74
C ILE A 367 -21.57 -8.16 -7.19
N SER A 368 -22.53 -8.11 -8.11
CA SER A 368 -22.27 -8.05 -9.55
C SER A 368 -23.13 -7.01 -10.23
N GLY A 369 -22.59 -6.40 -11.28
CA GLY A 369 -23.34 -5.49 -12.14
C GLY A 369 -22.88 -5.52 -13.58
N PRO A 370 -23.82 -5.35 -14.54
CA PRO A 370 -23.50 -5.25 -15.95
C PRO A 370 -22.81 -3.92 -16.27
N GLY A 371 -21.86 -3.95 -17.19
CA GLY A 371 -21.18 -2.75 -17.67
C GLY A 371 -20.26 -2.05 -16.66
N TRP A 372 -20.02 -2.61 -15.47
CA TRP A 372 -19.05 -2.06 -14.53
C TRP A 372 -17.64 -2.17 -15.10
N HIS A 373 -16.84 -1.12 -14.84
CA HIS A 373 -15.49 -1.07 -15.38
C HIS A 373 -14.54 -1.98 -14.57
N PRO A 374 -13.88 -3.00 -15.19
CA PRO A 374 -13.04 -3.97 -14.47
C PRO A 374 -11.83 -3.32 -13.79
N GLY A 375 -11.38 -2.15 -14.22
CA GLY A 375 -10.29 -1.39 -13.61
C GLY A 375 -10.58 -0.86 -12.20
N VAL A 376 -11.87 -0.72 -11.80
CA VAL A 376 -12.26 -0.14 -10.50
C VAL A 376 -12.86 -1.15 -9.51
N ILE A 377 -13.33 -2.33 -9.97
CA ILE A 377 -14.01 -3.30 -9.09
C ILE A 377 -13.18 -3.71 -7.86
N GLY A 378 -11.86 -3.78 -7.99
CA GLY A 378 -10.98 -4.11 -6.86
C GLY A 378 -10.93 -3.02 -5.77
N ILE A 379 -11.13 -1.75 -6.15
CA ILE A 379 -11.23 -0.63 -5.21
C ILE A 379 -12.60 -0.69 -4.53
N VAL A 380 -13.66 -0.88 -5.33
CA VAL A 380 -15.03 -1.01 -4.83
C VAL A 380 -15.15 -2.20 -3.88
N ALA A 381 -14.56 -3.37 -4.20
CA ALA A 381 -14.52 -4.52 -3.29
C ALA A 381 -13.90 -4.17 -1.93
N GLY A 382 -12.85 -3.34 -1.92
CA GLY A 382 -12.27 -2.80 -0.68
C GLY A 382 -13.26 -1.96 0.11
N ARG A 383 -14.00 -1.06 -0.54
CA ARG A 383 -15.02 -0.20 0.10
C ARG A 383 -16.20 -1.00 0.65
N ILE A 384 -16.70 -1.96 -0.15
CA ILE A 384 -17.77 -2.85 0.28
C ILE A 384 -17.34 -3.70 1.47
N LYS A 385 -16.13 -4.26 1.44
CA LYS A 385 -15.54 -4.99 2.57
C LYS A 385 -15.50 -4.14 3.84
N GLU A 386 -15.05 -2.90 3.76
CA GLU A 386 -14.98 -1.98 4.91
C GLU A 386 -16.38 -1.68 5.45
N LYS A 387 -17.34 -1.38 4.59
CA LYS A 387 -18.74 -1.08 4.96
C LYS A 387 -19.45 -2.30 5.55
N ALA A 388 -19.26 -3.48 4.95
CA ALA A 388 -19.91 -4.72 5.37
C ALA A 388 -19.23 -5.40 6.57
N GLY A 389 -17.96 -5.07 6.87
CA GLY A 389 -17.16 -5.74 7.90
C GLY A 389 -16.92 -7.24 7.64
N ARG A 390 -16.93 -7.66 6.37
CA ARG A 390 -16.79 -9.05 5.90
C ARG A 390 -16.11 -9.08 4.53
N PRO A 391 -15.56 -10.22 4.08
CA PRO A 391 -15.01 -10.34 2.74
C PRO A 391 -16.01 -9.92 1.69
N ALA A 392 -15.53 -9.27 0.62
CA ALA A 392 -16.37 -8.82 -0.49
C ALA A 392 -15.73 -9.17 -1.83
N ILE A 393 -16.53 -9.63 -2.76
CA ILE A 393 -16.20 -9.86 -4.17
C ILE A 393 -17.12 -8.98 -5.02
N VAL A 394 -16.53 -8.16 -5.87
CA VAL A 394 -17.27 -7.31 -6.83
C VAL A 394 -16.96 -7.80 -8.24
N VAL A 395 -18.01 -8.05 -9.02
CA VAL A 395 -17.94 -8.68 -10.34
C VAL A 395 -18.51 -7.76 -11.41
N ALA A 396 -17.71 -7.42 -12.40
CA ALA A 396 -18.13 -6.72 -13.61
C ALA A 396 -18.55 -7.76 -14.66
N ILE A 397 -19.79 -7.70 -15.12
CA ILE A 397 -20.35 -8.63 -16.12
C ILE A 397 -20.31 -7.94 -17.48
N ASP A 398 -19.74 -8.62 -18.48
CA ASP A 398 -19.72 -8.18 -19.87
C ASP A 398 -20.98 -8.61 -20.63
N ASP A 399 -21.12 -8.12 -21.87
CA ASP A 399 -22.29 -8.44 -22.75
C ASP A 399 -22.39 -9.92 -23.11
N ALA A 400 -21.31 -10.70 -22.96
CA ALA A 400 -21.28 -12.13 -23.19
C ALA A 400 -21.69 -12.94 -21.94
N GLY A 401 -22.02 -12.29 -20.84
CA GLY A 401 -22.36 -12.94 -19.57
C GLY A 401 -21.15 -13.47 -18.81
N THR A 402 -19.93 -13.02 -19.16
CA THR A 402 -18.71 -13.36 -18.42
C THR A 402 -18.43 -12.30 -17.37
N GLY A 403 -18.26 -12.74 -16.11
CA GLY A 403 -17.94 -11.88 -14.99
C GLY A 403 -16.45 -11.86 -14.69
N LYS A 404 -15.82 -10.67 -14.65
CA LYS A 404 -14.49 -10.44 -14.09
C LYS A 404 -14.67 -9.96 -12.66
N GLY A 405 -14.18 -10.73 -11.68
CA GLY A 405 -14.34 -10.46 -10.26
C GLY A 405 -13.04 -10.09 -9.55
N SER A 406 -13.15 -9.18 -8.58
CA SER A 406 -12.07 -8.86 -7.64
C SER A 406 -12.57 -8.96 -6.22
N GLY A 407 -11.86 -9.74 -5.40
CA GLY A 407 -12.18 -9.97 -4.00
C GLY A 407 -11.21 -9.28 -3.04
N ARG A 408 -11.74 -8.85 -1.89
CA ARG A 408 -10.97 -8.33 -0.76
C ARG A 408 -11.44 -8.99 0.54
N SER A 409 -10.49 -9.44 1.35
CA SER A 409 -10.78 -10.17 2.57
C SER A 409 -10.55 -9.33 3.84
N ILE A 410 -10.94 -9.91 4.98
CA ILE A 410 -10.64 -9.42 6.33
C ILE A 410 -9.58 -10.30 6.98
N SER A 411 -8.91 -9.79 8.00
CA SER A 411 -7.90 -10.55 8.74
C SER A 411 -8.50 -11.85 9.30
N GLY A 412 -7.76 -12.96 9.16
CA GLY A 412 -8.18 -14.27 9.63
C GLY A 412 -9.06 -15.07 8.66
N VAL A 413 -9.35 -14.54 7.45
CA VAL A 413 -10.14 -15.22 6.43
C VAL A 413 -9.34 -15.33 5.13
N ASP A 414 -9.01 -16.54 4.69
CA ASP A 414 -8.24 -16.81 3.47
C ASP A 414 -9.17 -16.89 2.24
N LEU A 415 -9.34 -15.75 1.58
CA LEU A 415 -10.16 -15.65 0.37
C LEU A 415 -9.50 -16.34 -0.84
N GLY A 416 -8.18 -16.29 -0.94
CA GLY A 416 -7.45 -16.89 -2.06
C GLY A 416 -7.62 -18.41 -2.10
N ALA A 417 -7.49 -19.08 -0.95
CA ALA A 417 -7.74 -20.52 -0.86
C ALA A 417 -9.18 -20.90 -1.23
N ALA A 418 -10.18 -20.10 -0.79
CA ALA A 418 -11.57 -20.34 -1.14
C ALA A 418 -11.86 -20.15 -2.64
N VAL A 419 -11.24 -19.14 -3.28
CA VAL A 419 -11.35 -18.91 -4.74
C VAL A 419 -10.70 -20.05 -5.52
N LEU A 420 -9.57 -20.58 -5.10
CA LEU A 420 -8.94 -21.74 -5.70
C LEU A 420 -9.84 -22.98 -5.58
N ALA A 421 -10.41 -23.25 -4.40
CA ALA A 421 -11.35 -24.35 -4.19
C ALA A 421 -12.62 -24.22 -5.06
N ALA A 422 -13.15 -22.98 -5.23
CA ALA A 422 -14.27 -22.72 -6.13
C ALA A 422 -13.91 -22.97 -7.60
N LYS A 423 -12.68 -22.68 -8.01
CA LYS A 423 -12.18 -23.03 -9.36
C LYS A 423 -12.09 -24.54 -9.54
N ASP A 424 -11.51 -25.24 -8.57
CA ASP A 424 -11.34 -26.71 -8.64
C ASP A 424 -12.70 -27.45 -8.64
N SER A 425 -13.74 -26.85 -8.02
CA SER A 425 -15.12 -27.36 -8.09
C SER A 425 -15.86 -27.03 -9.39
N GLY A 426 -15.23 -26.31 -10.32
CA GLY A 426 -15.81 -25.95 -11.63
C GLY A 426 -16.82 -24.80 -11.58
N LEU A 427 -16.88 -24.05 -10.48
CA LEU A 427 -17.70 -22.83 -10.36
C LEU A 427 -17.07 -21.64 -11.08
N LEU A 428 -15.74 -21.62 -11.22
CA LEU A 428 -15.01 -20.54 -11.85
C LEU A 428 -14.31 -21.01 -13.13
N VAL A 429 -14.26 -20.13 -14.13
CA VAL A 429 -13.47 -20.31 -15.35
C VAL A 429 -11.99 -20.15 -15.04
N ALA A 430 -11.66 -19.14 -14.23
CA ALA A 430 -10.31 -18.86 -13.75
C ALA A 430 -10.40 -18.22 -12.37
N GLY A 431 -9.37 -18.40 -11.55
CA GLY A 431 -9.32 -17.77 -10.22
C GLY A 431 -8.02 -18.06 -9.52
N GLY A 432 -7.63 -17.12 -8.64
CA GLY A 432 -6.45 -17.22 -7.81
C GLY A 432 -6.26 -15.97 -6.96
N GLY A 433 -5.24 -15.98 -6.13
CA GLY A 433 -4.92 -14.86 -5.25
C GLY A 433 -4.26 -15.28 -3.96
N HIS A 434 -4.31 -14.39 -2.99
CA HIS A 434 -3.75 -14.55 -1.65
C HIS A 434 -4.83 -14.38 -0.59
N ALA A 435 -4.52 -14.65 0.66
CA ALA A 435 -5.48 -14.57 1.75
C ALA A 435 -6.30 -13.27 1.77
N MET A 436 -5.70 -12.11 1.46
CA MET A 436 -6.35 -10.80 1.55
C MET A 436 -6.98 -10.29 0.25
N ALA A 437 -6.62 -10.85 -0.90
CA ALA A 437 -7.11 -10.41 -2.20
C ALA A 437 -7.11 -11.55 -3.21
N ALA A 438 -8.16 -11.61 -4.04
CA ALA A 438 -8.29 -12.61 -5.08
C ALA A 438 -8.89 -12.02 -6.35
N GLY A 439 -8.53 -12.60 -7.50
CA GLY A 439 -9.14 -12.34 -8.79
C GLY A 439 -9.86 -13.59 -9.31
N LEU A 440 -10.94 -13.40 -10.05
CA LEU A 440 -11.69 -14.54 -10.62
C LEU A 440 -12.40 -14.19 -11.94
N THR A 441 -12.70 -15.23 -12.69
CA THR A 441 -13.59 -15.17 -13.86
C THR A 441 -14.70 -16.18 -13.65
N VAL A 442 -15.95 -15.74 -13.77
CA VAL A 442 -17.14 -16.54 -13.47
C VAL A 442 -18.21 -16.30 -14.54
N ALA A 443 -18.97 -17.33 -14.91
CA ALA A 443 -20.16 -17.15 -15.73
C ALA A 443 -21.30 -16.54 -14.88
N SER A 444 -22.08 -15.62 -15.44
CA SER A 444 -23.11 -14.89 -14.70
C SER A 444 -24.18 -15.79 -14.07
N ASP A 445 -24.51 -16.91 -14.70
CA ASP A 445 -25.45 -17.93 -14.21
C ASP A 445 -24.92 -18.74 -13.01
N LYS A 446 -23.61 -18.66 -12.69
CA LYS A 446 -22.97 -19.34 -11.55
C LYS A 446 -22.74 -18.45 -10.32
N LEU A 447 -23.12 -17.19 -10.37
CA LEU A 447 -22.86 -16.23 -9.29
C LEU A 447 -23.53 -16.61 -7.96
N ASP A 448 -24.78 -17.07 -8.00
CA ASP A 448 -25.49 -17.48 -6.79
C ASP A 448 -24.85 -18.75 -6.20
N ALA A 449 -24.50 -19.73 -7.02
CA ALA A 449 -23.81 -20.94 -6.57
C ALA A 449 -22.42 -20.62 -5.99
N LEU A 450 -21.71 -19.67 -6.57
CA LEU A 450 -20.44 -19.18 -6.02
C LEU A 450 -20.65 -18.52 -4.65
N ALA A 451 -21.68 -17.69 -4.49
CA ALA A 451 -21.98 -17.03 -3.23
C ALA A 451 -22.32 -18.05 -2.13
N ASP A 452 -23.12 -19.08 -2.44
CA ASP A 452 -23.47 -20.15 -1.50
C ASP A 452 -22.24 -20.98 -1.11
N PHE A 453 -21.39 -21.35 -2.07
CA PHE A 453 -20.13 -22.05 -1.83
C PHE A 453 -19.19 -21.26 -0.90
N LEU A 454 -19.07 -19.95 -1.13
CA LEU A 454 -18.21 -19.10 -0.29
C LEU A 454 -18.77 -18.92 1.12
N ASP A 455 -20.10 -18.83 1.28
CA ASP A 455 -20.75 -18.80 2.59
C ASP A 455 -20.50 -20.08 3.38
N GLU A 456 -20.61 -21.25 2.75
CA GLU A 456 -20.34 -22.54 3.36
C GLU A 456 -18.86 -22.67 3.75
N THR A 457 -17.95 -22.30 2.84
CA THR A 457 -16.51 -22.47 3.02
C THR A 457 -15.94 -21.50 4.05
N LEU A 458 -16.36 -20.22 4.05
CA LEU A 458 -15.78 -19.15 4.85
C LEU A 458 -16.60 -18.74 6.06
N GLY A 459 -17.86 -19.19 6.19
CA GLY A 459 -18.79 -18.73 7.23
C GLY A 459 -18.24 -18.84 8.64
N ALA A 460 -17.65 -19.97 9.00
CA ALA A 460 -17.06 -20.18 10.32
C ALA A 460 -15.83 -19.29 10.58
N ALA A 461 -15.01 -19.04 9.56
CA ALA A 461 -13.84 -18.15 9.68
C ALA A 461 -14.26 -16.69 9.84
N VAL A 462 -15.28 -16.26 9.08
CA VAL A 462 -15.85 -14.90 9.16
C VAL A 462 -16.50 -14.65 10.52
N ALA A 463 -17.25 -15.61 11.06
CA ALA A 463 -17.84 -15.51 12.40
C ALA A 463 -16.75 -15.30 13.45
N ARG A 464 -15.72 -16.16 13.47
CA ARG A 464 -14.58 -16.00 14.38
C ARG A 464 -13.88 -14.64 14.24
N ALA A 465 -13.63 -14.21 13.01
CA ALA A 465 -12.95 -12.93 12.76
C ALA A 465 -13.77 -11.72 13.24
N ARG A 466 -15.12 -11.81 13.21
CA ARG A 466 -16.02 -10.80 13.78
C ARG A 466 -15.99 -10.79 15.31
N ASP A 467 -16.00 -11.96 15.94
CA ASP A 467 -15.96 -12.10 17.40
C ASP A 467 -14.62 -11.61 17.98
N ASP A 468 -13.53 -11.82 17.24
CA ASP A 468 -12.18 -11.36 17.60
C ASP A 468 -11.92 -9.88 17.31
N ARG A 469 -12.86 -9.19 16.65
CA ARG A 469 -12.70 -7.79 16.30
C ARG A 469 -12.61 -6.93 17.56
N ALA A 470 -11.53 -6.18 17.68
CA ALA A 470 -11.30 -5.25 18.78
C ALA A 470 -10.60 -3.98 18.27
N LEU A 471 -10.91 -2.84 18.88
CA LEU A 471 -10.13 -1.63 18.65
C LEU A 471 -8.86 -1.67 19.50
N LEU A 472 -7.70 -1.58 18.84
CA LEU A 472 -6.41 -1.64 19.54
C LEU A 472 -5.96 -0.24 19.95
N ILE A 473 -5.98 0.02 21.25
CA ILE A 473 -5.55 1.30 21.86
C ILE A 473 -4.06 1.22 22.21
N ASP A 474 -3.30 2.19 21.76
CA ASP A 474 -1.87 2.30 22.04
C ASP A 474 -1.58 3.06 23.34
N ALA A 475 -2.31 4.15 23.58
CA ALA A 475 -2.16 4.95 24.79
C ALA A 475 -3.49 5.59 25.20
N VAL A 476 -3.55 5.98 26.49
CA VAL A 476 -4.61 6.83 27.02
C VAL A 476 -4.01 8.17 27.47
N LEU A 477 -4.65 9.25 27.07
CA LEU A 477 -4.25 10.62 27.37
C LEU A 477 -5.32 11.33 28.21
N ALA A 478 -4.88 12.22 29.10
CA ALA A 478 -5.77 13.28 29.58
C ALA A 478 -6.12 14.23 28.41
N PRO A 479 -7.25 14.95 28.44
CA PRO A 479 -7.61 15.91 27.38
C PRO A 479 -6.50 16.91 27.05
N ALA A 480 -5.80 17.44 28.05
CA ALA A 480 -4.66 18.35 27.90
C ALA A 480 -3.44 17.71 27.20
N GLY A 481 -3.34 16.38 27.21
CA GLY A 481 -2.27 15.63 26.54
C GLY A 481 -2.43 15.56 25.02
N VAL A 482 -3.62 15.82 24.48
CA VAL A 482 -3.83 15.94 23.04
C VAL A 482 -3.48 17.38 22.62
N ASN A 483 -2.23 17.62 22.36
CA ASN A 483 -1.68 18.93 22.05
C ASN A 483 -0.69 18.87 20.88
N PRO A 484 -0.26 20.01 20.31
CA PRO A 484 0.66 20.04 19.17
C PRO A 484 2.00 19.35 19.43
N ASP A 485 2.55 19.43 20.64
CA ASP A 485 3.84 18.79 20.98
C ASP A 485 3.70 17.26 20.94
N PHE A 486 2.57 16.72 21.41
CA PHE A 486 2.28 15.30 21.30
C PHE A 486 2.15 14.87 19.83
N VAL A 487 1.44 15.64 19.00
CA VAL A 487 1.33 15.33 17.58
C VAL A 487 2.68 15.35 16.90
N ALA A 488 3.51 16.36 17.17
CA ALA A 488 4.87 16.46 16.62
C ALA A 488 5.74 15.25 17.03
N ALA A 489 5.68 14.84 18.30
CA ALA A 489 6.41 13.66 18.78
C ALA A 489 5.91 12.36 18.09
N ILE A 490 4.60 12.18 17.94
CA ILE A 490 4.04 11.05 17.18
C ILE A 490 4.55 11.07 15.74
N GLU A 491 4.48 12.21 15.05
CA GLU A 491 4.93 12.32 13.66
C GLU A 491 6.42 12.03 13.51
N ALA A 492 7.25 12.46 14.46
CA ALA A 492 8.68 12.13 14.51
C ALA A 492 8.94 10.63 14.71
N GLY A 493 8.00 9.86 15.27
CA GLY A 493 8.02 8.41 15.35
C GLY A 493 7.69 7.68 14.04
N GLY A 494 7.29 8.41 12.97
CA GLY A 494 7.02 7.88 11.64
C GLY A 494 8.28 7.44 10.87
N PRO A 495 8.14 7.03 9.60
CA PRO A 495 6.91 6.99 8.79
C PRO A 495 5.92 5.91 9.26
N TYR A 496 4.64 6.21 9.12
CA TYR A 496 3.54 5.28 9.42
C TYR A 496 2.87 4.81 8.13
N GLY A 497 2.50 3.53 8.09
CA GLY A 497 1.87 2.89 6.95
C GLY A 497 1.56 1.41 7.22
N ALA A 498 1.61 0.58 6.19
CA ALA A 498 1.38 -0.85 6.31
C ALA A 498 2.34 -1.50 7.32
N GLY A 499 1.84 -2.40 8.14
CA GLY A 499 2.59 -3.05 9.23
C GLY A 499 2.97 -2.14 10.40
N TRP A 500 2.91 -0.82 10.23
CA TRP A 500 3.25 0.17 11.26
C TRP A 500 2.28 1.38 11.24
N PRO A 501 1.00 1.17 11.59
CA PRO A 501 -0.01 2.23 11.56
C PRO A 501 0.30 3.34 12.57
N ALA A 502 -0.17 4.57 12.30
CA ALA A 502 -0.08 5.66 13.29
C ALA A 502 -0.75 5.25 14.61
N PRO A 503 -0.24 5.67 15.78
CA PRO A 503 -0.82 5.34 17.07
C PRO A 503 -2.28 5.75 17.17
N LEU A 504 -3.10 4.85 17.72
CA LEU A 504 -4.48 5.10 18.10
C LEU A 504 -4.53 5.37 19.59
N VAL A 505 -4.95 6.57 19.95
CA VAL A 505 -5.00 6.98 21.35
C VAL A 505 -6.44 7.13 21.82
N ALA A 506 -6.69 6.79 23.08
CA ALA A 506 -7.92 7.15 23.76
C ALA A 506 -7.70 8.41 24.57
N ALA A 507 -8.73 9.26 24.65
CA ALA A 507 -8.72 10.47 25.48
C ALA A 507 -10.02 10.56 26.30
N GLY A 508 -9.90 11.10 27.52
CA GLY A 508 -11.06 11.28 28.38
C GLY A 508 -10.86 10.88 29.85
N PRO A 509 -11.97 10.67 30.60
CA PRO A 509 -13.37 10.85 30.14
C PRO A 509 -13.74 12.33 29.95
N MET A 510 -14.60 12.62 28.97
CA MET A 510 -14.97 13.98 28.56
C MET A 510 -16.47 14.11 28.33
N ARG A 511 -16.99 15.36 28.46
CA ARG A 511 -18.35 15.74 28.08
C ARG A 511 -18.37 16.42 26.73
N VAL A 512 -19.39 16.18 25.94
CA VAL A 512 -19.63 16.91 24.69
C VAL A 512 -20.13 18.32 25.04
N ILE A 513 -19.34 19.34 24.68
CA ILE A 513 -19.70 20.75 24.87
C ILE A 513 -20.48 21.25 23.67
N LYS A 514 -20.05 20.87 22.47
CA LYS A 514 -20.66 21.25 21.21
C LYS A 514 -20.41 20.14 20.18
N ALA A 515 -21.41 19.83 19.38
CA ALA A 515 -21.30 18.94 18.24
C ALA A 515 -22.11 19.49 17.06
N ASP A 516 -21.52 19.50 15.88
CA ASP A 516 -22.11 20.02 14.64
C ASP A 516 -21.80 19.06 13.48
N VAL A 517 -22.72 18.98 12.53
CA VAL A 517 -22.45 18.38 11.21
C VAL A 517 -21.85 19.43 10.31
N VAL A 518 -20.70 19.14 9.69
CA VAL A 518 -19.98 20.05 8.80
C VAL A 518 -19.67 19.39 7.46
N GLY A 519 -19.57 20.19 6.40
CA GLY A 519 -19.26 19.70 5.05
C GLY A 519 -20.18 18.55 4.61
N ASN A 520 -19.60 17.55 3.97
CA ASN A 520 -20.34 16.41 3.42
C ASN A 520 -20.55 15.30 4.47
N GLY A 521 -21.32 15.61 5.56
CA GLY A 521 -21.66 14.62 6.58
C GLY A 521 -20.53 14.31 7.57
N HIS A 522 -19.60 15.24 7.82
CA HIS A 522 -18.58 15.07 8.86
C HIS A 522 -19.14 15.53 10.21
N LEU A 523 -18.87 14.77 11.27
CA LEU A 523 -19.15 15.17 12.63
C LEU A 523 -17.96 15.94 13.19
N ARG A 524 -18.18 17.17 13.66
CA ARG A 524 -17.20 17.94 14.43
C ARG A 524 -17.70 18.15 15.84
N ALA A 525 -16.87 17.86 16.84
CA ALA A 525 -17.24 18.13 18.22
C ALA A 525 -16.11 18.79 19.01
N VAL A 526 -16.50 19.54 20.03
CA VAL A 526 -15.64 20.04 21.08
C VAL A 526 -16.01 19.32 22.37
N MET A 527 -15.05 18.66 22.97
CA MET A 527 -15.26 17.88 24.20
C MET A 527 -14.33 18.39 25.31
N ALA A 528 -14.80 18.40 26.54
CA ALA A 528 -14.04 18.90 27.67
C ALA A 528 -13.95 17.86 28.78
N GLY A 529 -12.76 17.75 29.38
CA GLY A 529 -12.51 17.00 30.60
C GLY A 529 -12.90 17.75 31.87
N ASP A 530 -12.78 17.10 33.02
CA ASP A 530 -13.05 17.69 34.33
C ASP A 530 -12.00 18.75 34.74
N ASP A 531 -10.84 18.73 34.11
CA ASP A 531 -9.79 19.74 34.23
C ASP A 531 -10.10 21.05 33.49
N GLY A 532 -11.26 21.15 32.86
CA GLY A 532 -11.69 22.30 32.04
C GLY A 532 -10.98 22.44 30.70
N ARG A 533 -10.06 21.52 30.37
CA ARG A 533 -9.39 21.50 29.07
C ARG A 533 -10.31 20.85 28.02
N SER A 534 -10.31 21.45 26.84
CA SER A 534 -11.11 20.95 25.74
C SER A 534 -10.22 20.53 24.56
N ILE A 535 -10.71 19.53 23.82
CA ILE A 535 -10.12 19.10 22.56
C ILE A 535 -11.13 19.24 21.43
N LYS A 536 -10.63 19.52 20.24
CA LYS A 536 -11.40 19.39 19.00
C LYS A 536 -11.37 17.96 18.53
N THR A 537 -12.48 17.48 18.01
CA THR A 537 -12.58 16.14 17.44
C THR A 537 -13.33 16.21 16.12
N ILE A 538 -12.96 15.33 15.17
CA ILE A 538 -13.66 15.18 13.89
C ILE A 538 -13.82 13.70 13.55
N ALA A 539 -15.00 13.31 13.07
CA ALA A 539 -15.26 12.00 12.49
C ALA A 539 -15.76 12.20 11.05
N PHE A 540 -14.93 11.79 10.08
CA PHE A 540 -15.21 12.05 8.67
C PHE A 540 -16.34 11.16 8.15
N ARG A 541 -17.38 11.76 7.54
CA ARG A 541 -18.55 11.08 6.98
C ARG A 541 -19.28 10.15 7.96
N GLN A 542 -19.28 10.52 9.25
CA GLN A 542 -19.85 9.70 10.32
C GLN A 542 -21.07 10.35 10.98
N ALA A 543 -21.59 11.45 10.46
CA ALA A 543 -22.71 12.15 11.08
C ALA A 543 -23.96 11.27 11.23
N GLU A 544 -24.21 10.39 10.26
CA GLU A 544 -25.37 9.48 10.25
C GLU A 544 -25.09 8.10 10.88
N SER A 545 -23.84 7.82 11.24
CA SER A 545 -23.45 6.56 11.90
C SER A 545 -23.89 6.51 13.37
N GLU A 546 -23.85 5.32 13.96
CA GLU A 546 -24.08 5.13 15.40
C GLU A 546 -23.17 6.02 16.25
N LEU A 547 -21.89 6.14 15.87
CA LEU A 547 -20.93 7.03 16.52
C LEU A 547 -21.35 8.49 16.42
N GLY A 548 -21.73 8.94 15.21
CA GLY A 548 -22.17 10.31 14.98
C GLY A 548 -23.42 10.68 15.76
N GLN A 549 -24.43 9.82 15.69
CA GLN A 549 -25.69 10.04 16.39
C GLN A 549 -25.51 10.02 17.92
N ALA A 550 -24.68 9.12 18.45
CA ALA A 550 -24.39 9.08 19.87
C ALA A 550 -23.69 10.35 20.38
N ILE A 551 -22.79 10.95 19.59
CA ILE A 551 -22.09 12.19 19.96
C ILE A 551 -23.01 13.42 19.78
N LEU A 552 -23.79 13.49 18.69
CA LEU A 552 -24.76 14.58 18.46
C LEU A 552 -25.85 14.62 19.52
N GLY A 553 -26.32 13.44 19.94
CA GLY A 553 -27.36 13.29 20.97
C GLY A 553 -26.80 13.12 22.39
N ALA A 554 -25.51 13.32 22.63
CA ALA A 554 -24.90 13.04 23.92
C ALA A 554 -25.51 13.90 25.05
N PRO A 555 -26.02 13.28 26.14
CA PRO A 555 -26.48 14.01 27.31
C PRO A 555 -25.35 14.82 27.96
N ARG A 556 -25.64 16.04 28.44
CA ARG A 556 -24.63 16.96 28.99
C ARG A 556 -23.97 16.48 30.28
N ASP A 557 -24.59 15.57 30.98
CA ASP A 557 -24.12 14.99 32.24
C ASP A 557 -23.34 13.69 32.03
N ARG A 558 -23.44 13.06 30.85
CA ARG A 558 -22.72 11.84 30.55
C ARG A 558 -21.33 12.13 29.99
N ARG A 559 -20.40 11.22 30.24
CA ARG A 559 -19.03 11.30 29.78
C ARG A 559 -18.73 10.20 28.77
N LEU A 560 -17.79 10.50 27.90
CA LEU A 560 -17.31 9.58 26.86
C LEU A 560 -15.79 9.43 26.97
N TRP A 561 -15.33 8.21 26.79
CA TRP A 561 -14.00 7.95 26.24
C TRP A 561 -14.10 8.06 24.73
N VAL A 562 -13.14 8.71 24.09
CA VAL A 562 -13.02 8.77 22.63
C VAL A 562 -11.70 8.17 22.19
N ALA A 563 -11.71 7.43 21.09
CA ALA A 563 -10.52 6.85 20.50
C ALA A 563 -10.31 7.39 19.09
N GLY A 564 -9.07 7.74 18.77
CA GLY A 564 -8.77 8.31 17.46
C GLY A 564 -7.28 8.59 17.27
N ARG A 565 -6.96 9.23 16.14
CA ARG A 565 -5.59 9.64 15.81
C ARG A 565 -5.44 11.15 15.96
N ALA A 566 -4.44 11.56 16.74
CA ALA A 566 -4.13 12.97 16.91
C ALA A 566 -3.47 13.53 15.64
N LYS A 567 -3.93 14.68 15.18
CA LYS A 567 -3.45 15.41 14.01
C LYS A 567 -3.36 16.90 14.29
N ILE A 568 -2.58 17.63 13.48
CA ILE A 568 -2.62 19.09 13.48
C ILE A 568 -3.77 19.58 12.60
N ASP A 569 -4.59 20.46 13.15
CA ASP A 569 -5.58 21.26 12.43
C ASP A 569 -4.90 22.57 11.99
N ASP A 570 -4.59 22.68 10.69
CA ASP A 570 -3.93 23.82 10.07
C ASP A 570 -4.91 24.89 9.54
N TRP A 571 -6.24 24.70 9.72
CA TRP A 571 -7.27 25.62 9.21
C TRP A 571 -7.39 26.92 10.02
N GLY A 572 -6.82 26.95 11.22
CA GLY A 572 -6.85 28.10 12.11
C GLY A 572 -5.65 29.04 11.94
N SER A 573 -5.71 30.21 12.57
CA SER A 573 -4.59 31.17 12.65
C SER A 573 -3.40 30.65 13.47
N ARG A 574 -3.59 29.60 14.25
CA ARG A 574 -2.56 28.89 15.02
C ARG A 574 -2.78 27.38 14.91
N PRO A 575 -1.72 26.60 14.69
CA PRO A 575 -1.83 25.13 14.72
C PRO A 575 -2.44 24.66 16.03
N ALA A 576 -3.46 23.80 15.94
CA ALA A 576 -4.12 23.19 17.09
C ALA A 576 -4.13 21.67 16.88
N ALA A 577 -4.07 20.90 17.96
CA ALA A 577 -4.27 19.47 17.87
C ALA A 577 -5.78 19.17 17.80
N GLU A 578 -6.16 18.23 16.94
CA GLU A 578 -7.48 17.64 16.93
C GLU A 578 -7.38 16.10 16.90
N LEU A 579 -8.42 15.43 17.37
CA LEU A 579 -8.51 13.99 17.35
C LEU A 579 -9.46 13.53 16.24
N HIS A 580 -8.93 12.80 15.26
CA HIS A 580 -9.72 12.14 14.22
C HIS A 580 -10.33 10.86 14.81
N LEU A 581 -11.62 10.90 15.11
CA LEU A 581 -12.31 9.84 15.84
C LEU A 581 -12.48 8.58 14.98
N GLU A 582 -12.23 7.45 15.60
CA GLU A 582 -12.52 6.12 15.06
C GLU A 582 -13.60 5.40 15.86
N ASP A 583 -13.74 5.71 17.18
CA ASP A 583 -14.74 5.11 18.05
C ASP A 583 -14.93 5.95 19.33
N ALA A 584 -15.98 5.67 20.09
CA ALA A 584 -16.20 6.20 21.42
C ALA A 584 -16.91 5.17 22.32
N ALA A 585 -16.80 5.36 23.63
CA ALA A 585 -17.49 4.53 24.63
C ALA A 585 -17.97 5.40 25.78
N TRP A 586 -19.13 5.09 26.35
CA TRP A 586 -19.60 5.72 27.55
C TRP A 586 -18.67 5.40 28.73
N ALA A 587 -18.29 6.42 29.48
CA ALA A 587 -17.52 6.26 30.70
C ALA A 587 -18.54 6.14 31.85
N ASP A 588 -18.79 4.93 32.25
CA ASP A 588 -19.69 4.65 33.39
C ASP A 588 -18.89 4.67 34.70
#